data_f62a293505af41584ab5e469b11cf1d0
#
_entry.id   f62a293505af41584ab5e469b11cf1d0
#
_cell.length_a   1.000
_cell.length_b   1.000
_cell.length_c   1.000
_cell.angle_alpha   90.00
_cell.angle_beta   90.00
_cell.angle_gamma   90.00
#
_symmetry.space_group_name_H-M   'P 1'
#
loop_
_entity.id
_entity.type
_entity.pdbx_description
1 polymer ?
#
loop_
_entity_poly.entity_id
_entity_poly.type
_entity_poly.pdbx_seq_one_letter_code
_entity_poly.pdbx_strand_id
1 'polypeptide(L)'
;KAPARTKASPPVSGEIIWGFAMDSLLYSRTLNQWMTHAGVDVASPKGTEVHAVFAGTVQAVYTDDALGVTVEVESKDNMLAVYANLAAEPPVREGARLNAGDLVGTVGDTAISECGDKSHLHFELYRSGTPVNPEEYILFEKAQ
;
A
#
# COMPACT_ATOMS: atom_id res chain seq x y z
N LYS A 1 -18.95 25.00 -4.94
CA LYS A 1 -17.81 24.11 -5.19
C LYS A 1 -17.32 23.51 -3.89
N ALA A 2 -17.09 22.21 -3.89
CA ALA A 2 -16.54 21.56 -2.73
C ALA A 2 -15.11 22.08 -2.47
N PRO A 3 -14.70 22.26 -1.21
CA PRO A 3 -13.32 22.62 -0.91
C PRO A 3 -12.37 21.53 -1.40
N ALA A 4 -11.13 21.93 -1.70
CA ALA A 4 -10.12 20.98 -2.13
C ALA A 4 -9.96 19.92 -1.05
N ARG A 5 -9.94 18.68 -1.45
CA ARG A 5 -9.80 17.58 -0.51
C ARG A 5 -8.40 17.60 0.10
N THR A 6 -8.33 17.58 1.41
CA THR A 6 -7.06 17.41 2.09
C THR A 6 -6.60 15.97 1.87
N LYS A 7 -5.38 15.79 1.41
CA LYS A 7 -4.84 14.45 1.23
C LYS A 7 -4.59 13.79 2.57
N ALA A 8 -4.79 12.49 2.62
CA ALA A 8 -4.57 11.70 3.82
C ALA A 8 -3.08 11.59 4.13
N SER A 9 -2.76 11.27 5.38
CA SER A 9 -1.39 10.98 5.79
C SER A 9 -0.92 9.67 5.16
N PRO A 10 0.37 9.53 4.89
CA PRO A 10 0.87 8.29 4.28
C PRO A 10 0.75 7.10 5.24
N PRO A 11 0.64 5.88 4.70
CA PRO A 11 0.52 4.69 5.53
C PRO A 11 1.79 4.35 6.28
N VAL A 12 2.92 4.84 5.79
CA VAL A 12 4.23 4.56 6.38
C VAL A 12 5.13 5.76 6.09
N SER A 13 6.11 5.95 6.97
CA SER A 13 7.13 6.98 6.79
C SER A 13 8.11 6.52 5.71
N GLY A 14 8.38 7.35 4.73
CA GLY A 14 9.31 7.05 3.65
C GLY A 14 8.93 7.70 2.34
N GLU A 15 9.79 7.53 1.33
CA GLU A 15 9.59 8.14 0.03
C GLU A 15 9.21 7.07 -1.01
N ILE A 16 8.49 7.50 -2.05
CA ILE A 16 8.10 6.60 -3.12
C ILE A 16 9.32 6.23 -3.95
N ILE A 17 9.55 4.92 -4.13
CA ILE A 17 10.62 4.40 -4.99
C ILE A 17 10.07 3.77 -6.27
N TRP A 18 8.79 3.39 -6.27
CA TRP A 18 8.08 2.91 -7.46
C TRP A 18 6.72 3.58 -7.49
N GLY A 19 6.46 4.32 -8.55
CA GLY A 19 5.19 5.02 -8.71
C GLY A 19 4.12 4.16 -9.36
N PHE A 20 2.90 4.66 -9.32
CA PHE A 20 1.76 4.03 -10.00
C PHE A 20 1.97 4.13 -11.51
N ALA A 21 1.83 3.00 -12.23
CA ALA A 21 2.06 2.94 -13.66
C ALA A 21 1.19 1.88 -14.32
N MET A 22 -0.08 2.24 -14.57
CA MET A 22 -0.99 1.35 -15.29
C MET A 22 -1.02 1.64 -16.78
N ASP A 23 -0.60 2.86 -17.18
CA ASP A 23 -0.57 3.27 -18.58
C ASP A 23 0.81 3.14 -19.21
N SER A 24 1.83 2.79 -18.43
CA SER A 24 3.20 2.68 -18.91
C SER A 24 3.91 1.54 -18.21
N LEU A 25 5.06 1.17 -18.72
CA LEU A 25 5.81 0.05 -18.19
C LEU A 25 6.98 0.56 -17.34
N LEU A 26 7.19 -0.09 -16.21
CA LEU A 26 8.36 0.11 -15.35
C LEU A 26 9.18 -1.16 -15.34
N TYR A 27 10.50 -1.01 -15.23
CA TYR A 27 11.40 -2.15 -15.21
C TYR A 27 11.52 -2.73 -13.80
N SER A 28 11.19 -4.01 -13.66
CA SER A 28 11.35 -4.73 -12.39
C SER A 28 12.71 -5.40 -12.34
N ARG A 29 13.56 -5.00 -11.40
CA ARG A 29 14.86 -5.64 -11.20
C ARG A 29 14.71 -7.08 -10.71
N THR A 30 13.73 -7.31 -9.85
CA THR A 30 13.48 -8.63 -9.29
C THR A 30 13.08 -9.63 -10.36
N LEU A 31 12.16 -9.23 -11.24
CA LEU A 31 11.64 -10.11 -12.28
C LEU A 31 12.39 -9.97 -13.61
N ASN A 32 13.27 -8.99 -13.70
CA ASN A 32 14.06 -8.69 -14.90
C ASN A 32 13.18 -8.51 -16.14
N GLN A 33 12.11 -7.72 -15.97
CA GLN A 33 11.17 -7.45 -17.06
C GLN A 33 10.43 -6.14 -16.84
N TRP A 34 9.86 -5.61 -17.92
CA TRP A 34 9.04 -4.41 -17.88
C TRP A 34 7.62 -4.81 -17.50
N MET A 35 6.98 -4.02 -16.65
CA MET A 35 5.65 -4.34 -16.18
C MET A 35 4.90 -3.08 -15.72
N THR A 36 3.58 -3.19 -15.64
CA THR A 36 2.76 -2.15 -15.01
C THR A 36 2.87 -2.27 -13.48
N HIS A 37 2.50 -1.22 -12.78
CA HIS A 37 2.53 -1.19 -11.32
C HIS A 37 1.22 -0.60 -10.79
N ALA A 38 0.42 -1.43 -10.14
CA ALA A 38 -0.94 -1.07 -9.72
C ALA A 38 -1.00 -0.24 -8.43
N GLY A 39 0.13 0.09 -7.85
CA GLY A 39 0.21 0.84 -6.61
C GLY A 39 1.49 1.64 -6.55
N VAL A 40 1.92 1.96 -5.33
CA VAL A 40 3.20 2.62 -5.08
C VAL A 40 3.98 1.80 -4.09
N ASP A 41 5.31 1.83 -4.21
CA ASP A 41 6.20 1.25 -3.22
C ASP A 41 6.86 2.40 -2.46
N VAL A 42 6.72 2.36 -1.14
CA VAL A 42 7.27 3.39 -0.26
C VAL A 42 8.45 2.81 0.49
N ALA A 43 9.64 3.33 0.24
CA ALA A 43 10.85 2.86 0.90
C ALA A 43 10.75 3.11 2.40
N SER A 44 10.95 2.07 3.19
CA SER A 44 10.85 2.16 4.63
C SER A 44 11.56 0.95 5.23
N PRO A 45 12.28 1.13 6.33
CA PRO A 45 12.99 0.00 6.94
C PRO A 45 12.03 -1.10 7.39
N LYS A 46 12.49 -2.34 7.29
CA LYS A 46 11.76 -3.48 7.82
C LYS A 46 11.45 -3.24 9.30
N GLY A 47 10.20 -3.51 9.69
CA GLY A 47 9.73 -3.28 11.06
C GLY A 47 9.05 -1.95 11.29
N THR A 48 9.10 -1.03 10.33
CA THR A 48 8.41 0.25 10.46
C THR A 48 6.90 0.03 10.49
N GLU A 49 6.21 0.74 11.39
CA GLU A 49 4.76 0.59 11.52
C GLU A 49 4.02 1.12 10.30
N VAL A 50 3.00 0.37 9.90
CA VAL A 50 2.10 0.73 8.81
C VAL A 50 0.75 1.07 9.41
N HIS A 51 0.22 2.24 9.06
CA HIS A 51 -1.03 2.77 9.63
C HIS A 51 -2.09 2.92 8.56
N ALA A 52 -3.35 2.74 8.95
CA ALA A 52 -4.48 2.87 8.03
C ALA A 52 -4.59 4.30 7.51
N VAL A 53 -4.76 4.45 6.19
CA VAL A 53 -4.86 5.78 5.57
C VAL A 53 -6.27 6.37 5.71
N PHE A 54 -7.28 5.52 5.92
CA PHE A 54 -8.64 5.97 6.16
C PHE A 54 -9.35 4.97 7.07
N ALA A 55 -10.49 5.38 7.62
CA ALA A 55 -11.31 4.49 8.44
C ALA A 55 -11.97 3.44 7.55
N GLY A 56 -12.05 2.22 8.03
CA GLY A 56 -12.67 1.15 7.28
C GLY A 56 -12.70 -0.15 8.05
N THR A 57 -13.11 -1.21 7.36
CA THR A 57 -13.18 -2.56 7.91
C THR A 57 -12.16 -3.43 7.20
N VAL A 58 -11.44 -4.24 7.96
CA VAL A 58 -10.49 -5.19 7.38
C VAL A 58 -11.27 -6.22 6.56
N GLN A 59 -11.11 -6.17 5.26
CA GLN A 59 -11.82 -7.02 4.32
C GLN A 59 -11.18 -8.40 4.21
N ALA A 60 -9.85 -8.44 4.21
CA ALA A 60 -9.10 -9.68 4.05
C ALA A 60 -7.69 -9.54 4.64
N VAL A 61 -7.18 -10.65 5.13
CA VAL A 61 -5.78 -10.79 5.57
C VAL A 61 -5.30 -12.11 4.98
N TYR A 62 -4.27 -12.06 4.12
CA TYR A 62 -3.82 -13.27 3.43
C TYR A 62 -2.37 -13.10 2.96
N THR A 63 -1.78 -14.17 2.48
CA THR A 63 -0.47 -14.13 1.84
C THR A 63 -0.66 -14.30 0.35
N ASP A 64 -0.31 -13.26 -0.40
CA ASP A 64 -0.33 -13.30 -1.86
C ASP A 64 0.98 -13.90 -2.36
N ASP A 65 0.91 -14.75 -3.39
CA ASP A 65 2.10 -15.43 -3.91
C ASP A 65 3.18 -14.48 -4.40
N ALA A 66 2.79 -13.31 -4.89
CA ALA A 66 3.74 -12.32 -5.42
C ALA A 66 4.02 -11.19 -4.42
N LEU A 67 2.98 -10.67 -3.78
CA LEU A 67 3.07 -9.46 -2.96
C LEU A 67 3.32 -9.72 -1.48
N GLY A 68 3.28 -10.99 -1.05
CA GLY A 68 3.53 -11.34 0.35
C GLY A 68 2.31 -11.11 1.24
N VAL A 69 2.57 -10.93 2.51
CA VAL A 69 1.51 -10.74 3.50
C VAL A 69 0.75 -9.45 3.21
N THR A 70 -0.56 -9.55 3.07
CA THR A 70 -1.42 -8.48 2.58
C THR A 70 -2.62 -8.28 3.49
N VAL A 71 -2.96 -7.03 3.75
CA VAL A 71 -4.17 -6.63 4.47
C VAL A 71 -4.95 -5.69 3.57
N GLU A 72 -6.25 -5.97 3.39
CA GLU A 72 -7.15 -5.11 2.62
C GLU A 72 -8.15 -4.45 3.55
N VAL A 73 -8.29 -3.13 3.44
CA VAL A 73 -9.22 -2.35 4.27
C VAL A 73 -10.16 -1.60 3.36
N GLU A 74 -11.45 -1.84 3.52
CA GLU A 74 -12.48 -1.20 2.70
C GLU A 74 -13.18 -0.11 3.49
N SER A 75 -13.28 1.08 2.91
CA SER A 75 -14.05 2.18 3.47
C SER A 75 -15.49 2.14 2.98
N LYS A 76 -16.37 2.87 3.66
CA LYS A 76 -17.76 2.96 3.25
C LYS A 76 -17.97 3.78 1.97
N ASP A 77 -16.92 4.40 1.45
CA ASP A 77 -16.97 5.20 0.22
C ASP A 77 -16.53 4.40 -1.01
N ASN A 78 -16.54 3.07 -0.92
CA ASN A 78 -16.11 2.15 -1.98
C ASN A 78 -14.63 2.31 -2.34
N MET A 79 -13.83 2.72 -1.37
CA MET A 79 -12.37 2.75 -1.50
C MET A 79 -11.81 1.51 -0.83
N LEU A 80 -10.85 0.88 -1.47
CA LEU A 80 -10.14 -0.27 -0.93
C LEU A 80 -8.65 0.07 -0.85
N ALA A 81 -8.08 -0.01 0.33
CA ALA A 81 -6.65 0.15 0.52
C ALA A 81 -6.01 -1.22 0.72
N VAL A 82 -4.94 -1.49 -0.02
CA VAL A 82 -4.22 -2.76 0.02
C VAL A 82 -2.81 -2.48 0.53
N TYR A 83 -2.47 -3.08 1.67
CA TYR A 83 -1.16 -2.96 2.30
C TYR A 83 -0.45 -4.30 2.16
N ALA A 84 0.65 -4.34 1.43
CA ALA A 84 1.34 -5.60 1.11
C ALA A 84 2.82 -5.52 1.44
N ASN A 85 3.50 -6.65 1.30
CA ASN A 85 4.89 -6.83 1.72
C ASN A 85 5.05 -6.61 3.23
N LEU A 86 4.01 -6.99 3.98
CA LEU A 86 4.01 -6.85 5.43
C LEU A 86 4.76 -8.00 6.09
N ALA A 87 5.18 -7.78 7.32
CA ALA A 87 5.72 -8.84 8.14
C ALA A 87 4.63 -9.87 8.45
N ALA A 88 5.02 -11.10 8.69
CA ALA A 88 4.08 -12.17 9.02
C ALA A 88 3.25 -11.84 10.25
N GLU A 89 2.04 -12.38 10.29
CA GLU A 89 1.14 -12.26 11.44
C GLU A 89 0.78 -10.81 11.78
N PRO A 90 0.14 -10.07 10.85
CA PRO A 90 -0.32 -8.71 11.16
C PRO A 90 -1.24 -8.70 12.39
N PRO A 91 -1.25 -7.63 13.19
CA PRO A 91 -2.06 -7.57 14.41
C PRO A 91 -3.55 -7.37 14.17
N VAL A 92 -4.00 -7.33 12.93
CA VAL A 92 -5.42 -7.14 12.58
C VAL A 92 -5.98 -8.43 12.00
N ARG A 93 -7.32 -8.55 12.06
CA ARG A 93 -8.02 -9.72 11.50
C ARG A 93 -9.23 -9.25 10.70
N GLU A 94 -9.74 -10.14 9.85
CA GLU A 94 -10.93 -9.84 9.05
C GLU A 94 -12.08 -9.44 9.94
N GLY A 95 -12.83 -8.43 9.51
CA GLY A 95 -13.96 -7.89 10.24
C GLY A 95 -13.60 -6.80 11.24
N ALA A 96 -12.33 -6.60 11.54
CA ALA A 96 -11.92 -5.56 12.49
C ALA A 96 -12.18 -4.18 11.90
N ARG A 97 -12.63 -3.24 12.74
CA ARG A 97 -12.82 -1.85 12.33
C ARG A 97 -11.60 -1.05 12.71
N LEU A 98 -11.14 -0.24 11.76
CA LEU A 98 -9.99 0.62 11.96
C LEU A 98 -10.38 2.07 11.74
N ASN A 99 -9.78 2.97 12.51
CA ASN A 99 -9.83 4.40 12.24
C ASN A 99 -8.57 4.78 11.46
N ALA A 100 -8.61 5.92 10.78
CA ALA A 100 -7.42 6.46 10.14
C ALA A 100 -6.32 6.61 11.19
N GLY A 101 -5.13 6.11 10.89
CA GLY A 101 -3.99 6.14 11.82
C GLY A 101 -3.83 4.90 12.67
N ASP A 102 -4.80 3.99 12.67
CA ASP A 102 -4.66 2.75 13.44
C ASP A 102 -3.63 1.83 12.82
N LEU A 103 -2.98 1.01 13.66
CA LEU A 103 -1.93 0.10 13.21
C LEU A 103 -2.50 -1.02 12.34
N VAL A 104 -1.93 -1.20 11.18
CA VAL A 104 -2.28 -2.27 10.24
C VAL A 104 -1.28 -3.42 10.34
N GLY A 105 0.00 -3.10 10.47
CA GLY A 105 1.07 -4.08 10.52
C GLY A 105 2.42 -3.38 10.48
N THR A 106 3.46 -4.12 10.09
CA THR A 106 4.80 -3.56 9.94
C THR A 106 5.36 -3.94 8.58
N VAL A 107 6.32 -3.14 8.11
CA VAL A 107 7.02 -3.42 6.84
C VAL A 107 7.80 -4.71 6.99
N GLY A 108 7.63 -5.61 6.03
CA GLY A 108 8.31 -6.89 6.02
C GLY A 108 9.18 -7.08 4.78
N ASP A 109 9.36 -8.33 4.40
CA ASP A 109 10.13 -8.71 3.22
C ASP A 109 9.49 -9.94 2.57
N THR A 110 8.17 -10.01 2.62
CA THR A 110 7.43 -11.21 2.21
C THR A 110 7.05 -11.21 0.73
N ALA A 111 7.18 -10.09 0.02
CA ALA A 111 6.84 -10.00 -1.39
C ALA A 111 7.94 -10.62 -2.26
N ILE A 112 7.61 -11.68 -2.98
CA ILE A 112 8.56 -12.34 -3.86
C ILE A 112 8.83 -11.49 -5.10
N SER A 113 7.79 -10.88 -5.65
CA SER A 113 7.92 -10.08 -6.87
C SER A 113 8.76 -8.82 -6.71
N GLU A 114 9.01 -8.40 -5.47
CA GLU A 114 9.74 -7.17 -5.17
C GLU A 114 10.89 -7.40 -4.20
N CYS A 115 11.29 -8.65 -3.97
CA CYS A 115 12.30 -8.98 -2.95
C CYS A 115 13.70 -8.47 -3.28
N GLY A 116 13.96 -8.08 -4.54
CA GLY A 116 15.25 -7.49 -4.93
C GLY A 116 15.32 -5.99 -4.69
N ASP A 117 14.25 -5.36 -4.26
CA ASP A 117 14.20 -3.93 -4.03
C ASP A 117 14.53 -3.59 -2.58
N LYS A 118 14.67 -2.30 -2.28
CA LYS A 118 14.84 -1.84 -0.89
C LYS A 118 13.64 -2.28 -0.07
N SER A 119 13.83 -2.42 1.24
CA SER A 119 12.69 -2.66 2.15
C SER A 119 11.63 -1.57 1.92
N HIS A 120 10.39 -1.99 1.78
CA HIS A 120 9.33 -1.05 1.41
C HIS A 120 7.96 -1.61 1.75
N LEU A 121 6.98 -0.71 1.77
CA LEU A 121 5.57 -1.06 1.78
C LEU A 121 5.06 -1.00 0.34
N HIS A 122 4.36 -2.05 -0.09
CA HIS A 122 3.62 -2.00 -1.34
C HIS A 122 2.19 -1.60 -1.01
N PHE A 123 1.73 -0.49 -1.58
CA PHE A 123 0.43 0.07 -1.27
C PHE A 123 -0.39 0.28 -2.53
N GLU A 124 -1.62 -0.25 -2.55
CA GLU A 124 -2.54 -0.06 -3.66
C GLU A 124 -3.82 0.59 -3.16
N LEU A 125 -4.45 1.37 -4.03
CA LEU A 125 -5.71 2.01 -3.74
C LEU A 125 -6.67 1.79 -4.90
N TYR A 126 -7.87 1.32 -4.56
CA TYR A 126 -8.91 1.06 -5.56
C TYR A 126 -10.13 1.91 -5.24
N ARG A 127 -10.76 2.41 -6.26
CA ARG A 127 -12.03 3.13 -6.14
C ARG A 127 -13.06 2.41 -6.98
N SER A 128 -14.11 1.89 -6.31
CA SER A 128 -15.16 1.13 -6.99
C SER A 128 -14.60 0.03 -7.90
N GLY A 129 -13.57 -0.66 -7.41
CA GLY A 129 -12.95 -1.78 -8.10
C GLY A 129 -11.88 -1.43 -9.12
N THR A 130 -11.61 -0.15 -9.34
CA THR A 130 -10.61 0.30 -10.31
C THR A 130 -9.36 0.82 -9.60
N PRO A 131 -8.15 0.38 -9.99
CA PRO A 131 -6.94 0.92 -9.37
C PRO A 131 -6.77 2.39 -9.70
N VAL A 132 -6.43 3.18 -8.69
CA VAL A 132 -6.20 4.61 -8.84
C VAL A 132 -4.82 4.95 -8.29
N ASN A 133 -4.28 6.09 -8.75
CA ASN A 133 -2.97 6.54 -8.30
C ASN A 133 -3.06 7.02 -6.85
N PRO A 134 -2.40 6.32 -5.90
CA PRO A 134 -2.48 6.71 -4.48
C PRO A 134 -2.00 8.14 -4.21
N GLU A 135 -1.11 8.69 -5.04
CA GLU A 135 -0.59 10.05 -4.83
C GLU A 135 -1.68 11.12 -5.02
N GLU A 136 -2.78 10.77 -5.67
CA GLU A 136 -3.91 11.71 -5.82
C GLU A 136 -4.72 11.84 -4.53
N TYR A 137 -4.61 10.86 -3.63
CA TYR A 137 -5.41 10.78 -2.40
C TYR A 137 -4.58 10.92 -1.13
N ILE A 138 -3.29 10.64 -1.21
CA ILE A 138 -2.41 10.52 -0.05
C ILE A 138 -1.17 11.38 -0.29
N LEU A 139 -0.77 12.09 0.76
CA LEU A 139 0.41 12.94 0.72
C LEU A 139 1.63 12.11 1.11
N PHE A 140 2.40 11.67 0.12
CA PHE A 140 3.64 10.93 0.36
C PHE A 140 4.84 11.87 0.38
N GLU A 141 5.91 11.44 1.07
CA GLU A 141 7.18 12.12 1.00
C GLU A 141 7.79 11.89 -0.39
N LYS A 142 8.45 12.90 -0.90
CA LYS A 142 9.09 12.80 -2.20
C LYS A 142 10.60 12.79 -2.05
N ALA A 143 11.27 12.07 -2.95
CA ALA A 143 12.73 12.09 -3.04
C ALA A 143 13.19 13.50 -3.37
N GLN A 144 14.30 13.89 -2.78
CA GLN A 144 14.88 15.23 -3.01
C GLN A 144 15.98 15.17 -4.04
#